data_bab42368b0ab6afd91173e82e4bedcb3
#
_entry.id   bab42368b0ab6afd91173e82e4bedcb3
#
_cell.length_a   1.000
_cell.length_b   1.000
_cell.length_c   1.000
_cell.angle_alpha   90.00
_cell.angle_beta   90.00
_cell.angle_gamma   90.00
#
_symmetry.space_group_name_H-M   'P 1'
#
loop_
_entity.id
_entity.type
_entity.pdbx_description
1 polymer ?
#
loop_
_entity_poly.entity_id
_entity_poly.type
_entity_poly.pdbx_seq_one_letter_code
_entity_poly.pdbx_strand_id
1 'polypeptide(L)'
;IFDTVNKCGMTVMRLEIDNNAHDCIPQNLSGEVILPSTTSVGSIGFSNECGRSSLVYGFPYSETPKRYIRKLTLINPVYAFQQIKKGDSIALKWQIRKSISNDYSEFVADTWSYSYDVMQPKPMEDAMSREDAMKCMSTYFIDSYVDDYDLKYFSGMRMRTDDCANTENYQVGFVGRVLLNAFNALEYGETTGREELTEKANAIFNSVLQNGFTDDGYFRENVRLRKNEESDVLSIRRQSEGAYAILSWLNYEQDKGRKHPKWEAKIRQLMEEIK
;
A
#
# COMPACT_ATOMS: atom_id res chain seq x y z
N ILE A 1 12.99 15.66 15.31
CA ILE A 1 14.35 15.26 15.76
C ILE A 1 14.28 14.90 17.23
N PHE A 2 14.89 13.80 17.63
CA PHE A 2 14.98 13.40 19.03
C PHE A 2 16.42 13.12 19.41
N ASP A 3 16.88 13.75 20.49
CA ASP A 3 18.19 13.51 21.08
C ASP A 3 18.03 12.40 22.14
N THR A 4 18.57 11.23 21.84
CA THR A 4 18.46 10.05 22.72
C THR A 4 19.28 10.17 23.99
N VAL A 5 20.30 11.03 24.01
CA VAL A 5 21.17 11.25 25.18
C VAL A 5 20.49 12.19 26.17
N ASN A 6 20.07 13.35 25.69
CA ASN A 6 19.46 14.39 26.52
C ASN A 6 17.93 14.19 26.70
N LYS A 7 17.35 13.15 26.10
CA LYS A 7 15.93 12.84 26.20
C LYS A 7 15.03 14.02 25.80
N CYS A 8 15.44 14.77 24.79
CA CYS A 8 14.68 15.92 24.31
C CYS A 8 14.45 15.87 22.81
N GLY A 9 13.29 16.34 22.40
CA GLY A 9 12.87 16.39 21.01
C GLY A 9 12.57 17.80 20.52
N MET A 10 12.70 18.00 19.22
CA MET A 10 12.25 19.20 18.52
C MET A 10 11.38 18.80 17.35
N THR A 11 10.20 19.40 17.28
CA THR A 11 9.23 19.20 16.22
C THR A 11 8.99 20.53 15.49
N VAL A 12 8.94 20.45 14.17
CA VAL A 12 8.50 21.58 13.33
C VAL A 12 7.21 21.18 12.65
N MET A 13 6.21 22.03 12.77
CA MET A 13 4.89 21.83 12.19
C MET A 13 4.47 23.06 11.39
N ARG A 14 3.81 22.84 10.28
CA ARG A 14 3.07 23.88 9.59
C ARG A 14 1.63 23.87 10.09
N LEU A 15 1.17 24.99 10.63
CA LEU A 15 -0.15 25.10 11.28
C LEU A 15 -1.28 25.49 10.33
N GLU A 16 -0.93 26.05 9.18
CA GLU A 16 -1.90 26.48 8.17
C GLU A 16 -1.46 25.91 6.82
N ILE A 17 -2.39 25.30 6.12
CA ILE A 17 -2.23 24.89 4.75
C ILE A 17 -2.97 25.95 3.92
N ASP A 18 -2.21 26.75 3.17
CA ASP A 18 -2.82 27.65 2.21
C ASP A 18 -3.35 26.83 1.04
N ASN A 19 -4.67 26.72 0.95
CA ASN A 19 -5.35 26.03 -0.14
C ASN A 19 -5.22 26.75 -1.49
N ASN A 20 -4.69 27.98 -1.48
CA ASN A 20 -4.41 28.75 -2.69
C ASN A 20 -2.98 28.54 -3.23
N ALA A 21 -2.22 27.63 -2.62
CA ALA A 21 -0.93 27.25 -3.16
C ALA A 21 -1.13 26.39 -4.41
N HIS A 22 -1.05 27.02 -5.54
CA HIS A 22 -1.31 26.44 -6.84
C HIS A 22 -0.02 26.17 -7.60
N ASP A 23 -0.14 25.34 -8.61
CA ASP A 23 0.86 25.06 -9.63
C ASP A 23 2.01 24.18 -9.19
N CYS A 24 1.64 23.01 -8.63
CA CYS A 24 2.48 21.86 -8.80
C CYS A 24 2.53 21.55 -10.29
N ILE A 25 3.67 21.79 -10.94
CA ILE A 25 3.92 21.23 -12.25
C ILE A 25 4.49 19.84 -12.02
N PRO A 26 3.70 18.77 -12.14
CA PRO A 26 4.23 17.43 -12.01
C PRO A 26 5.19 17.20 -13.17
N GLN A 27 6.45 16.96 -12.86
CA GLN A 27 7.35 16.41 -13.86
C GLN A 27 6.97 14.94 -14.04
N ASN A 28 6.19 14.68 -15.06
CA ASN A 28 5.82 13.34 -15.47
C ASN A 28 6.99 12.70 -16.23
N LEU A 29 7.91 12.07 -15.51
CA LEU A 29 9.05 11.37 -16.11
C LEU A 29 8.73 9.93 -16.54
N SER A 30 7.58 9.37 -16.14
CA SER A 30 7.25 7.97 -16.41
C SER A 30 5.75 7.68 -16.41
N GLY A 31 4.90 8.66 -16.65
CA GLY A 31 3.45 8.51 -16.55
C GLY A 31 2.92 8.51 -15.12
N GLU A 32 3.74 8.78 -14.12
CA GLU A 32 3.33 8.83 -12.72
C GLU A 32 3.31 10.26 -12.19
N VAL A 33 2.14 10.68 -11.74
CA VAL A 33 1.96 11.95 -11.02
C VAL A 33 2.36 11.72 -9.56
N ILE A 34 3.43 12.35 -9.12
CA ILE A 34 3.94 12.20 -7.75
C ILE A 34 3.25 13.16 -6.78
N LEU A 35 2.85 14.34 -7.27
CA LEU A 35 2.11 15.33 -6.49
C LEU A 35 0.80 15.71 -7.19
N PRO A 36 -0.30 15.80 -6.44
CA PRO A 36 -1.54 16.33 -6.99
C PRO A 36 -1.36 17.80 -7.38
N SER A 37 -1.97 18.18 -8.49
CA SER A 37 -1.77 19.47 -9.18
C SER A 37 -2.22 20.73 -8.43
N THR A 38 -2.92 20.59 -7.30
CA THR A 38 -3.68 21.72 -6.74
C THR A 38 -3.30 22.15 -5.34
N THR A 39 -2.44 21.42 -4.64
CA THR A 39 -2.07 21.74 -3.25
C THR A 39 -0.59 21.55 -3.02
N SER A 40 0.09 22.58 -2.54
CA SER A 40 1.43 22.44 -2.01
C SER A 40 1.41 22.41 -0.49
N VAL A 41 1.89 21.31 0.07
CA VAL A 41 2.03 21.15 1.52
C VAL A 41 3.38 21.68 2.04
N GLY A 42 4.24 22.17 1.15
CA GLY A 42 5.61 22.50 1.47
C GLY A 42 6.52 21.28 1.63
N SER A 43 7.72 21.51 2.14
CA SER A 43 8.71 20.46 2.35
C SER A 43 9.37 20.60 3.72
N ILE A 44 9.71 19.45 4.33
CA ILE A 44 10.54 19.37 5.53
C ILE A 44 11.65 18.36 5.25
N GLY A 45 12.86 18.67 5.67
CA GLY A 45 14.01 17.81 5.45
C GLY A 45 15.22 18.20 6.29
N PHE A 46 16.31 17.51 6.02
CA PHE A 46 17.59 17.79 6.63
C PHE A 46 18.60 18.23 5.57
N SER A 47 19.40 19.21 5.89
CA SER A 47 20.58 19.62 5.11
C SER A 47 21.83 19.42 5.93
N ASN A 48 22.89 18.95 5.29
CA ASN A 48 24.23 18.80 5.88
C ASN A 48 25.24 19.71 5.18
N GLU A 49 24.83 20.91 4.89
CA GLU A 49 25.72 21.88 4.25
C GLU A 49 26.79 22.37 5.23
N CYS A 50 28.01 22.50 4.72
CA CYS A 50 29.16 22.97 5.50
C CYS A 50 29.44 22.14 6.77
N GLY A 51 29.13 20.84 6.79
CA GLY A 51 29.39 19.97 7.92
C GLY A 51 28.45 20.18 9.13
N ARG A 52 27.39 20.95 8.97
CA ARG A 52 26.36 21.17 10.01
C ARG A 52 25.03 20.60 9.55
N SER A 53 24.45 19.78 10.41
CA SER A 53 23.07 19.28 10.19
C SER A 53 22.07 20.36 10.56
N SER A 54 21.20 20.69 9.63
CA SER A 54 20.12 21.66 9.81
C SER A 54 18.78 21.05 9.45
N LEU A 55 17.73 21.39 10.22
CA LEU A 55 16.37 21.14 9.84
C LEU A 55 15.93 22.24 8.86
N VAL A 56 15.48 21.82 7.68
CA VAL A 56 15.05 22.73 6.62
C VAL A 56 13.56 22.53 6.37
N TYR A 57 12.84 23.61 6.28
CA TYR A 57 11.45 23.64 5.87
C TYR A 57 11.22 24.75 4.85
N GLY A 58 10.33 24.49 3.92
CA GLY A 58 10.10 25.42 2.82
C GLY A 58 8.70 25.32 2.26
N PHE A 59 8.33 26.35 1.51
CA PHE A 59 7.09 26.45 0.77
C PHE A 59 7.33 27.28 -0.51
N PRO A 60 6.80 26.89 -1.67
CA PRO A 60 6.09 25.62 -1.97
C PRO A 60 6.98 24.38 -1.85
N TYR A 61 6.42 23.19 -2.13
CA TYR A 61 7.16 21.94 -2.08
C TYR A 61 8.36 21.95 -3.04
N SER A 62 9.52 21.53 -2.53
CA SER A 62 10.74 21.42 -3.34
C SER A 62 11.63 20.30 -2.82
N GLU A 63 12.07 19.42 -3.72
CA GLU A 63 13.06 18.38 -3.43
C GLU A 63 14.50 18.79 -3.77
N THR A 64 14.68 19.94 -4.40
CA THR A 64 16.00 20.44 -4.79
C THR A 64 16.89 20.71 -3.56
N PRO A 65 18.19 20.39 -3.64
CA PRO A 65 18.93 19.84 -4.78
C PRO A 65 18.98 18.29 -4.80
N LYS A 66 18.25 17.62 -3.94
CA LYS A 66 18.33 16.18 -3.77
C LYS A 66 17.66 15.43 -4.92
N ARG A 67 18.21 14.27 -5.23
CA ARG A 67 17.60 13.27 -6.11
C ARG A 67 17.34 12.02 -5.32
N TYR A 68 16.36 11.26 -5.73
CA TYR A 68 16.05 9.97 -5.10
C TYR A 68 16.01 8.85 -6.14
N ILE A 69 16.16 7.63 -5.65
CA ILE A 69 16.11 6.44 -6.49
C ILE A 69 14.70 5.84 -6.36
N ARG A 70 14.04 5.68 -7.49
CA ARG A 70 12.80 4.94 -7.58
C ARG A 70 12.97 3.78 -8.54
N LYS A 71 12.69 2.57 -8.08
CA LYS A 71 12.86 1.35 -8.88
C LYS A 71 14.22 1.29 -9.59
N LEU A 72 15.28 1.58 -8.86
CA LEU A 72 16.67 1.62 -9.33
C LEU A 72 17.00 2.73 -10.36
N THR A 73 16.11 3.68 -10.55
CA THR A 73 16.31 4.81 -11.47
C THR A 73 16.42 6.11 -10.68
N LEU A 74 17.43 6.92 -11.01
CA LEU A 74 17.52 8.29 -10.48
C LEU A 74 16.42 9.14 -11.10
N ILE A 75 15.66 9.81 -10.24
CA ILE A 75 14.57 10.70 -10.63
C ILE A 75 14.96 12.14 -10.34
N ASN A 76 14.58 13.04 -11.24
CA ASN A 76 14.77 14.46 -11.01
C ASN A 76 13.93 14.93 -9.82
N PRO A 77 14.40 15.93 -9.07
CA PRO A 77 13.63 16.48 -7.96
C PRO A 77 12.31 17.10 -8.46
N VAL A 78 11.28 16.97 -7.65
CA VAL A 78 9.95 17.54 -7.90
C VAL A 78 9.86 18.91 -7.23
N TYR A 79 9.22 19.85 -7.90
CA TYR A 79 8.95 21.19 -7.38
C TYR A 79 7.50 21.55 -7.54
N ALA A 80 7.00 22.32 -6.59
CA ALA A 80 5.79 23.09 -6.75
C ALA A 80 6.13 24.57 -6.97
N PHE A 81 5.35 25.23 -7.80
CA PHE A 81 5.48 26.65 -8.06
C PHE A 81 4.18 27.36 -7.68
N GLN A 82 4.31 28.52 -7.10
CA GLN A 82 3.19 29.40 -6.86
C GLN A 82 3.29 30.62 -7.76
N GLN A 83 2.23 30.91 -8.48
CA GLN A 83 2.16 32.12 -9.28
C GLN A 83 1.98 33.32 -8.34
N ILE A 84 2.87 34.31 -8.43
CA ILE A 84 2.82 35.52 -7.63
C ILE A 84 2.62 36.69 -8.57
N LYS A 85 1.65 37.56 -8.28
CA LYS A 85 1.37 38.79 -8.98
C LYS A 85 1.78 39.98 -8.11
N LYS A 86 1.99 41.14 -8.73
CA LYS A 86 2.29 42.40 -8.01
C LYS A 86 1.13 42.70 -7.03
N GLY A 87 1.47 42.82 -5.75
CA GLY A 87 0.53 43.09 -4.68
C GLY A 87 0.08 41.83 -3.91
N ASP A 88 0.39 40.63 -4.37
CA ASP A 88 0.11 39.40 -3.62
C ASP A 88 1.00 39.33 -2.37
N SER A 89 0.45 38.78 -1.31
CA SER A 89 1.15 38.43 -0.08
C SER A 89 0.86 36.98 0.30
N ILE A 90 1.87 36.29 0.80
CA ILE A 90 1.75 34.92 1.29
C ILE A 90 2.11 34.92 2.77
N ALA A 91 1.22 34.43 3.61
CA ALA A 91 1.47 34.26 5.03
C ALA A 91 1.63 32.76 5.33
N LEU A 92 2.74 32.40 5.95
CA LEU A 92 3.01 31.03 6.35
C LEU A 92 3.22 31.00 7.86
N LYS A 93 2.58 30.03 8.53
CA LYS A 93 2.67 29.90 9.96
C LYS A 93 3.30 28.56 10.32
N TRP A 94 4.42 28.66 11.00
CA TRP A 94 5.18 27.52 11.48
C TRP A 94 5.28 27.53 13.00
N GLN A 95 5.30 26.37 13.59
CA GLN A 95 5.55 26.19 15.01
C GLN A 95 6.76 25.30 15.22
N ILE A 96 7.66 25.72 16.10
CA ILE A 96 8.73 24.90 16.61
C ILE A 96 8.39 24.56 18.04
N ARG A 97 8.30 23.26 18.34
CA ARG A 97 8.00 22.75 19.67
C ARG A 97 9.20 21.96 20.20
N LYS A 98 9.58 22.25 21.45
CA LYS A 98 10.54 21.43 22.21
C LYS A 98 9.78 20.59 23.20
N SER A 99 10.12 19.32 23.33
CA SER A 99 9.52 18.38 24.29
C SER A 99 10.62 17.55 24.97
N ILE A 100 10.29 17.02 26.15
CA ILE A 100 11.10 16.06 26.88
C ILE A 100 10.32 14.75 26.89
N SER A 101 10.97 13.65 26.55
CA SER A 101 10.36 12.32 26.45
C SER A 101 11.39 11.26 26.87
N ASN A 102 10.94 10.17 27.47
CA ASN A 102 11.84 9.12 27.94
C ASN A 102 12.53 8.38 26.79
N ASP A 103 11.81 8.22 25.69
CA ASP A 103 12.30 7.55 24.50
C ASP A 103 11.69 8.13 23.22
N TYR A 104 12.12 7.60 22.06
CA TYR A 104 11.66 8.03 20.75
C TYR A 104 10.18 7.73 20.51
N SER A 105 9.68 6.60 21.00
CA SER A 105 8.27 6.21 20.77
C SER A 105 7.34 7.14 21.53
N GLU A 106 7.65 7.48 22.77
CA GLU A 106 6.89 8.47 23.55
C GLU A 106 6.95 9.85 22.90
N PHE A 107 8.13 10.28 22.42
CA PHE A 107 8.26 11.52 21.65
C PHE A 107 7.38 11.56 20.41
N VAL A 108 7.33 10.49 19.66
CA VAL A 108 6.48 10.39 18.47
C VAL A 108 5.01 10.44 18.85
N ALA A 109 4.58 9.66 19.83
CA ALA A 109 3.19 9.63 20.30
C ALA A 109 2.71 11.00 20.78
N ASP A 110 3.53 11.67 21.62
CA ASP A 110 3.26 13.01 22.12
C ASP A 110 3.20 14.06 20.97
N THR A 111 4.12 13.94 20.01
CA THR A 111 4.11 14.83 18.84
C THR A 111 2.84 14.67 17.99
N TRP A 112 2.40 13.43 17.74
CA TRP A 112 1.18 13.17 17.00
C TRP A 112 -0.07 13.69 17.74
N SER A 113 -0.19 13.39 19.03
CA SER A 113 -1.31 13.84 19.84
C SER A 113 -1.39 15.35 19.87
N TYR A 114 -0.28 16.01 20.15
CA TYR A 114 -0.20 17.46 20.15
C TYR A 114 -0.55 18.07 18.78
N SER A 115 -0.04 17.49 17.70
CA SER A 115 -0.32 17.99 16.34
C SER A 115 -1.80 17.85 16.01
N TYR A 116 -2.41 16.73 16.38
CA TYR A 116 -3.85 16.52 16.21
C TYR A 116 -4.67 17.56 16.98
N ASP A 117 -4.32 17.79 18.26
CA ASP A 117 -5.03 18.75 19.12
C ASP A 117 -4.92 20.19 18.62
N VAL A 118 -3.75 20.55 18.08
CA VAL A 118 -3.55 21.91 17.54
C VAL A 118 -4.24 22.10 16.18
N MET A 119 -4.15 21.11 15.32
CA MET A 119 -4.68 21.22 13.95
C MET A 119 -6.19 20.96 13.87
N GLN A 120 -6.75 20.22 14.84
CA GLN A 120 -8.19 19.87 14.88
C GLN A 120 -8.72 19.46 13.48
N PRO A 121 -8.13 18.42 12.84
CA PRO A 121 -8.53 18.05 11.50
C PRO A 121 -10.02 17.68 11.49
N LYS A 122 -10.76 18.29 10.60
CA LYS A 122 -12.19 17.98 10.45
C LYS A 122 -12.33 16.58 9.86
N PRO A 123 -13.26 15.77 10.38
CA PRO A 123 -13.63 14.53 9.70
C PRO A 123 -14.07 14.82 8.27
N MET A 124 -13.80 13.91 7.36
CA MET A 124 -14.36 13.99 6.01
C MET A 124 -15.88 13.83 6.11
N GLU A 125 -16.64 14.85 5.70
CA GLU A 125 -18.10 14.85 5.78
C GLU A 125 -18.73 13.79 4.86
N ASP A 126 -18.07 13.50 3.74
CA ASP A 126 -18.54 12.55 2.73
C ASP A 126 -17.76 11.22 2.77
N ALA A 127 -17.27 10.85 3.94
CA ALA A 127 -16.61 9.54 4.08
C ALA A 127 -17.63 8.43 3.79
N MET A 128 -17.25 7.52 2.88
CA MET A 128 -18.04 6.33 2.58
C MET A 128 -18.24 5.49 3.84
N SER A 129 -19.46 4.99 4.05
CA SER A 129 -19.72 4.06 5.15
C SER A 129 -18.87 2.80 5.02
N ARG A 130 -18.62 2.11 6.14
CA ARG A 130 -17.90 0.83 6.09
C ARG A 130 -18.62 -0.18 5.18
N GLU A 131 -19.93 -0.23 5.28
CA GLU A 131 -20.78 -1.12 4.48
C GLU A 131 -20.64 -0.82 2.98
N ASP A 132 -20.69 0.46 2.60
CA ASP A 132 -20.53 0.87 1.21
C ASP A 132 -19.11 0.59 0.69
N ALA A 133 -18.09 0.83 1.51
CA ALA A 133 -16.71 0.49 1.18
C ALA A 133 -16.54 -1.02 0.93
N MET A 134 -17.07 -1.86 1.82
CA MET A 134 -17.03 -3.32 1.66
C MET A 134 -17.83 -3.79 0.45
N LYS A 135 -18.97 -3.18 0.17
CA LYS A 135 -19.77 -3.46 -1.04
C LYS A 135 -18.99 -3.07 -2.31
N CYS A 136 -18.36 -1.91 -2.32
CA CYS A 136 -17.54 -1.48 -3.45
C CYS A 136 -16.36 -2.44 -3.69
N MET A 137 -15.62 -2.79 -2.63
CA MET A 137 -14.52 -3.75 -2.72
C MET A 137 -14.98 -5.13 -3.19
N SER A 138 -16.13 -5.61 -2.71
CA SER A 138 -16.66 -6.91 -3.13
C SER A 138 -17.10 -6.92 -4.60
N THR A 139 -17.63 -5.81 -5.09
CA THR A 139 -17.92 -5.63 -6.52
C THR A 139 -16.62 -5.65 -7.34
N TYR A 140 -15.59 -4.95 -6.86
CA TYR A 140 -14.26 -4.98 -7.48
C TYR A 140 -13.68 -6.41 -7.59
N PHE A 141 -13.82 -7.25 -6.55
CA PHE A 141 -13.41 -8.65 -6.62
C PHE A 141 -14.18 -9.41 -7.72
N ILE A 142 -15.50 -9.22 -7.79
CA ILE A 142 -16.32 -9.87 -8.83
C ILE A 142 -15.87 -9.45 -10.23
N ASP A 143 -15.73 -8.15 -10.46
CA ASP A 143 -15.40 -7.58 -11.76
C ASP A 143 -13.95 -7.90 -12.18
N SER A 144 -13.06 -8.12 -11.23
CA SER A 144 -11.66 -8.46 -11.49
C SER A 144 -11.38 -9.97 -11.54
N TYR A 145 -12.39 -10.80 -11.48
CA TYR A 145 -12.22 -12.24 -11.55
C TYR A 145 -11.77 -12.71 -12.93
N VAL A 146 -10.73 -13.52 -12.95
CA VAL A 146 -10.14 -14.11 -14.14
C VAL A 146 -10.31 -15.62 -14.09
N ASP A 147 -10.99 -16.21 -15.07
CA ASP A 147 -11.27 -17.64 -15.18
C ASP A 147 -10.95 -18.27 -16.55
N ASP A 148 -10.38 -17.48 -17.45
CA ASP A 148 -9.99 -17.91 -18.80
C ASP A 148 -8.80 -18.89 -18.83
N TYR A 149 -8.19 -19.14 -17.65
CA TYR A 149 -6.98 -19.96 -17.51
C TYR A 149 -7.15 -21.06 -16.47
N ASP A 150 -6.21 -22.01 -16.46
CA ASP A 150 -6.18 -23.08 -15.46
C ASP A 150 -6.00 -22.56 -14.03
N LEU A 151 -5.28 -21.44 -13.87
CA LEU A 151 -5.19 -20.70 -12.61
C LEU A 151 -6.21 -19.58 -12.58
N LYS A 152 -7.15 -19.66 -11.66
CA LYS A 152 -8.18 -18.64 -11.44
C LYS A 152 -7.77 -17.71 -10.31
N TYR A 153 -8.15 -16.43 -10.39
CA TYR A 153 -7.79 -15.44 -9.38
C TYR A 153 -8.60 -14.16 -9.50
N PHE A 154 -8.60 -13.37 -8.44
CA PHE A 154 -9.02 -11.98 -8.51
C PHE A 154 -7.83 -11.13 -8.98
N SER A 155 -7.96 -10.50 -10.12
CA SER A 155 -6.90 -9.70 -10.71
C SER A 155 -6.77 -8.36 -10.00
N GLY A 156 -5.54 -7.88 -9.84
CA GLY A 156 -5.34 -6.46 -9.61
C GLY A 156 -5.62 -5.67 -10.91
N MET A 157 -6.35 -4.59 -10.82
CA MET A 157 -6.49 -3.66 -11.95
C MET A 157 -5.23 -2.81 -12.10
N ARG A 158 -4.77 -2.66 -13.31
CA ARG A 158 -3.76 -1.67 -13.65
C ARG A 158 -4.46 -0.32 -13.87
N MET A 159 -4.41 0.52 -12.85
CA MET A 159 -4.97 1.87 -12.93
C MET A 159 -3.96 2.80 -13.61
N ARG A 160 -4.36 3.34 -14.74
CA ARG A 160 -3.70 4.45 -15.43
C ARG A 160 -4.70 5.59 -15.56
N THR A 161 -4.22 6.76 -15.98
CA THR A 161 -5.08 7.92 -16.24
C THR A 161 -6.05 7.72 -17.39
N ASP A 162 -5.77 6.78 -18.27
CA ASP A 162 -6.45 6.55 -19.55
C ASP A 162 -7.08 5.16 -19.68
N ASP A 163 -6.67 4.18 -18.85
CA ASP A 163 -7.24 2.84 -18.88
C ASP A 163 -7.32 2.16 -17.50
N CYS A 164 -8.26 1.24 -17.37
CA CYS A 164 -8.33 0.27 -16.28
C CYS A 164 -8.36 -1.12 -16.92
N ALA A 165 -7.31 -1.89 -16.76
CA ALA A 165 -7.22 -3.23 -17.32
C ALA A 165 -6.87 -4.26 -16.26
N ASN A 166 -7.49 -5.45 -16.36
CA ASN A 166 -7.12 -6.58 -15.56
C ASN A 166 -5.66 -6.99 -15.83
N THR A 167 -4.95 -7.40 -14.79
CA THR A 167 -3.62 -7.97 -14.97
C THR A 167 -3.75 -9.45 -15.26
N GLU A 168 -3.01 -9.93 -16.24
CA GLU A 168 -2.92 -11.36 -16.59
C GLU A 168 -1.78 -12.04 -15.84
N ASN A 169 -1.40 -11.48 -14.70
CA ASN A 169 -0.34 -12.01 -13.83
C ASN A 169 -0.96 -12.64 -12.58
N TYR A 170 -0.86 -13.95 -12.49
CA TYR A 170 -1.10 -14.66 -11.26
C TYR A 170 0.09 -14.47 -10.31
N GLN A 171 -0.18 -14.11 -9.06
CA GLN A 171 0.84 -13.96 -8.01
C GLN A 171 0.32 -14.50 -6.68
N VAL A 172 0.93 -15.54 -6.16
CA VAL A 172 0.49 -16.18 -4.92
C VAL A 172 0.66 -15.29 -3.70
N GLY A 173 1.70 -14.47 -3.67
CA GLY A 173 2.02 -13.52 -2.60
C GLY A 173 2.37 -12.14 -3.13
N PHE A 174 2.84 -11.25 -2.26
CA PHE A 174 3.20 -9.86 -2.56
C PHE A 174 1.97 -9.05 -3.03
N VAL A 175 2.02 -8.47 -4.21
CA VAL A 175 0.94 -7.58 -4.70
C VAL A 175 -0.33 -8.37 -5.04
N GLY A 176 -0.20 -9.52 -5.67
CA GLY A 176 -1.35 -10.32 -6.14
C GLY A 176 -2.13 -10.98 -5.01
N ARG A 177 -1.44 -11.56 -4.03
CA ARG A 177 -2.05 -12.22 -2.85
C ARG A 177 -3.29 -13.06 -3.16
N VAL A 178 -3.22 -13.85 -4.23
CA VAL A 178 -4.38 -14.56 -4.80
C VAL A 178 -5.15 -15.35 -3.73
N LEU A 179 -4.45 -16.13 -2.90
CA LEU A 179 -5.09 -16.97 -1.90
C LEU A 179 -5.67 -16.17 -0.73
N LEU A 180 -5.01 -15.09 -0.30
CA LEU A 180 -5.54 -14.23 0.76
C LEU A 180 -6.78 -13.46 0.27
N ASN A 181 -6.77 -12.99 -0.97
CA ASN A 181 -7.92 -12.33 -1.57
C ASN A 181 -9.10 -13.31 -1.72
N ALA A 182 -8.84 -14.56 -2.12
CA ALA A 182 -9.87 -15.61 -2.18
C ALA A 182 -10.46 -15.89 -0.80
N PHE A 183 -9.63 -15.98 0.23
CA PHE A 183 -10.11 -16.19 1.60
C PHE A 183 -10.97 -15.02 2.09
N ASN A 184 -10.54 -13.80 1.92
CA ASN A 184 -11.31 -12.61 2.29
C ASN A 184 -12.65 -12.53 1.54
N ALA A 185 -12.66 -12.88 0.26
CA ALA A 185 -13.88 -12.91 -0.54
C ALA A 185 -14.85 -14.01 -0.08
N LEU A 186 -14.33 -15.18 0.26
CA LEU A 186 -15.13 -16.29 0.80
C LEU A 186 -15.76 -15.92 2.14
N GLU A 187 -14.97 -15.44 3.08
CA GLU A 187 -15.45 -15.04 4.40
C GLU A 187 -16.53 -13.96 4.32
N TYR A 188 -16.27 -12.93 3.52
CA TYR A 188 -17.24 -11.87 3.30
C TYR A 188 -18.49 -12.36 2.56
N GLY A 189 -18.32 -13.19 1.55
CA GLY A 189 -19.43 -13.80 0.80
C GLY A 189 -20.36 -14.63 1.68
N GLU A 190 -19.80 -15.50 2.50
CA GLU A 190 -20.58 -16.32 3.44
C GLU A 190 -21.26 -15.48 4.54
N THR A 191 -20.56 -14.46 5.05
CA THR A 191 -21.10 -13.60 6.11
C THR A 191 -22.26 -12.72 5.64
N THR A 192 -22.21 -12.29 4.37
CA THR A 192 -23.20 -11.35 3.80
C THR A 192 -24.21 -12.02 2.86
N GLY A 193 -24.10 -13.34 2.63
CA GLY A 193 -24.96 -14.08 1.70
C GLY A 193 -24.68 -13.77 0.22
N ARG A 194 -23.47 -13.29 -0.11
CA ARG A 194 -23.05 -13.03 -1.51
C ARG A 194 -22.47 -14.31 -2.13
N GLU A 195 -23.33 -15.18 -2.59
CA GLU A 195 -22.99 -16.50 -3.13
C GLU A 195 -21.94 -16.44 -4.23
N GLU A 196 -22.02 -15.46 -5.15
CA GLU A 196 -21.07 -15.30 -6.25
C GLU A 196 -19.62 -15.14 -5.78
N LEU A 197 -19.38 -14.42 -4.67
CA LEU A 197 -18.04 -14.31 -4.09
C LEU A 197 -17.54 -15.65 -3.55
N THR A 198 -18.42 -16.37 -2.88
CA THR A 198 -18.12 -17.70 -2.33
C THR A 198 -17.79 -18.70 -3.42
N GLU A 199 -18.56 -18.70 -4.51
CA GLU A 199 -18.34 -19.58 -5.66
C GLU A 199 -16.99 -19.27 -6.33
N LYS A 200 -16.72 -17.99 -6.62
CA LYS A 200 -15.45 -17.56 -7.23
C LYS A 200 -14.24 -17.86 -6.35
N ALA A 201 -14.34 -17.64 -5.05
CA ALA A 201 -13.28 -17.96 -4.09
C ALA A 201 -12.99 -19.47 -4.05
N ASN A 202 -14.02 -20.30 -4.00
CA ASN A 202 -13.87 -21.76 -4.05
C ASN A 202 -13.26 -22.23 -5.38
N ALA A 203 -13.64 -21.62 -6.50
CA ALA A 203 -13.03 -21.90 -7.79
C ALA A 203 -11.54 -21.57 -7.82
N ILE A 204 -11.12 -20.45 -7.17
CA ILE A 204 -9.71 -20.09 -7.00
C ILE A 204 -8.97 -21.17 -6.19
N PHE A 205 -9.45 -21.53 -5.00
CA PHE A 205 -8.81 -22.56 -4.18
C PHE A 205 -8.68 -23.89 -4.93
N ASN A 206 -9.71 -24.32 -5.64
CA ASN A 206 -9.66 -25.54 -6.43
C ASN A 206 -8.65 -25.47 -7.57
N SER A 207 -8.60 -24.36 -8.31
CA SER A 207 -7.65 -24.17 -9.41
C SER A 207 -6.20 -24.15 -8.93
N VAL A 208 -5.93 -23.50 -7.80
CA VAL A 208 -4.58 -23.45 -7.21
C VAL A 208 -4.18 -24.80 -6.65
N LEU A 209 -5.09 -25.56 -6.02
CA LEU A 209 -4.79 -26.91 -5.57
C LEU A 209 -4.37 -27.84 -6.73
N GLN A 210 -4.97 -27.66 -7.89
CA GLN A 210 -4.70 -28.48 -9.08
C GLN A 210 -3.48 -28.01 -9.86
N ASN A 211 -3.31 -26.71 -10.05
CA ASN A 211 -2.40 -26.13 -11.02
C ASN A 211 -1.41 -25.11 -10.42
N GLY A 212 -1.51 -24.81 -9.13
CA GLY A 212 -0.75 -23.72 -8.48
C GLY A 212 0.55 -24.14 -7.81
N PHE A 213 0.98 -25.41 -7.98
CA PHE A 213 2.22 -25.92 -7.40
C PHE A 213 3.21 -26.38 -8.48
N THR A 214 4.49 -26.19 -8.19
CA THR A 214 5.59 -26.80 -8.98
C THR A 214 5.70 -28.28 -8.67
N ASP A 215 6.47 -29.01 -9.48
CA ASP A 215 6.75 -30.45 -9.24
C ASP A 215 7.45 -30.67 -7.91
N ASP A 216 8.29 -29.73 -7.46
CA ASP A 216 8.98 -29.76 -6.16
C ASP A 216 8.08 -29.39 -4.97
N GLY A 217 6.81 -29.06 -5.20
CA GLY A 217 5.83 -28.77 -4.15
C GLY A 217 5.75 -27.32 -3.64
N TYR A 218 6.48 -26.41 -4.26
CA TYR A 218 6.36 -24.98 -4.00
C TYR A 218 5.17 -24.36 -4.72
N PHE A 219 4.63 -23.25 -4.19
CA PHE A 219 3.69 -22.47 -5.00
C PHE A 219 4.37 -21.90 -6.24
N ARG A 220 3.67 -21.93 -7.36
CA ARG A 220 4.01 -21.14 -8.54
C ARG A 220 3.81 -19.67 -8.20
N GLU A 221 4.88 -18.90 -8.13
CA GLU A 221 4.84 -17.57 -7.51
C GLU A 221 4.32 -16.45 -8.39
N ASN A 222 4.73 -16.47 -9.65
CA ASN A 222 4.43 -15.40 -10.59
C ASN A 222 4.33 -15.99 -12.00
N VAL A 223 3.11 -16.13 -12.46
CA VAL A 223 2.80 -16.71 -13.77
C VAL A 223 2.14 -15.64 -14.66
N ARG A 224 2.78 -15.35 -15.79
CA ARG A 224 2.22 -14.50 -16.83
C ARG A 224 1.38 -15.34 -17.78
N LEU A 225 0.10 -15.47 -17.46
CA LEU A 225 -0.78 -16.45 -18.09
C LEU A 225 -0.89 -16.28 -19.61
N ARG A 226 -1.06 -15.05 -20.09
CA ARG A 226 -1.15 -14.76 -21.53
C ARG A 226 0.11 -15.17 -22.32
N LYS A 227 1.27 -15.07 -21.70
CA LYS A 227 2.56 -15.37 -22.33
C LYS A 227 3.02 -16.79 -22.06
N ASN A 228 2.36 -17.49 -21.17
CA ASN A 228 2.78 -18.76 -20.60
C ASN A 228 4.24 -18.71 -20.07
N GLU A 229 4.56 -17.61 -19.40
CA GLU A 229 5.88 -17.39 -18.79
C GLU A 229 5.74 -17.53 -17.27
N GLU A 230 6.69 -18.19 -16.66
CA GLU A 230 6.76 -18.35 -15.20
C GLU A 230 8.14 -17.90 -14.69
N SER A 231 8.17 -17.40 -13.45
CA SER A 231 9.42 -17.01 -12.80
C SER A 231 10.12 -18.22 -12.20
N ASP A 232 11.36 -18.44 -12.56
CA ASP A 232 12.21 -19.48 -11.97
C ASP A 232 12.72 -19.12 -10.57
N VAL A 233 12.47 -17.88 -10.12
CA VAL A 233 12.92 -17.40 -8.82
C VAL A 233 11.81 -17.56 -7.80
N LEU A 234 12.05 -18.39 -6.81
CA LEU A 234 11.19 -18.56 -5.63
C LEU A 234 11.66 -17.65 -4.49
N SER A 235 10.73 -17.04 -3.79
CA SER A 235 11.04 -16.20 -2.64
C SER A 235 10.32 -16.69 -1.39
N ILE A 236 11.04 -16.80 -0.30
CA ILE A 236 10.49 -17.20 1.00
C ILE A 236 9.27 -16.36 1.37
N ARG A 237 9.28 -15.07 1.05
CA ARG A 237 8.18 -14.15 1.31
C ARG A 237 6.88 -14.59 0.64
N ARG A 238 6.91 -14.89 -0.68
CA ARG A 238 5.70 -15.23 -1.42
C ARG A 238 5.18 -16.61 -1.04
N GLN A 239 6.09 -17.56 -0.80
CA GLN A 239 5.73 -18.90 -0.32
C GLN A 239 5.05 -18.81 1.06
N SER A 240 5.63 -18.07 2.00
CA SER A 240 5.07 -17.92 3.35
C SER A 240 3.76 -17.13 3.37
N GLU A 241 3.60 -16.11 2.52
CA GLU A 241 2.32 -15.38 2.39
C GLU A 241 1.20 -16.29 1.84
N GLY A 242 1.52 -17.13 0.85
CA GLY A 242 0.59 -18.14 0.33
C GLY A 242 0.22 -19.19 1.39
N ALA A 243 1.21 -19.71 2.11
CA ALA A 243 1.00 -20.67 3.19
C ALA A 243 0.14 -20.06 4.32
N TYR A 244 0.42 -18.83 4.73
CA TYR A 244 -0.37 -18.11 5.72
C TYR A 244 -1.85 -17.98 5.32
N ALA A 245 -2.10 -17.60 4.06
CA ALA A 245 -3.45 -17.48 3.54
C ALA A 245 -4.23 -18.81 3.60
N ILE A 246 -3.60 -19.91 3.18
CA ILE A 246 -4.20 -21.23 3.23
C ILE A 246 -4.41 -21.72 4.66
N LEU A 247 -3.45 -21.52 5.56
CA LEU A 247 -3.61 -21.89 6.97
C LEU A 247 -4.76 -21.11 7.63
N SER A 248 -4.89 -19.82 7.33
CA SER A 248 -5.99 -18.99 7.82
C SER A 248 -7.34 -19.50 7.31
N TRP A 249 -7.41 -19.81 6.02
CA TRP A 249 -8.61 -20.39 5.41
C TRP A 249 -8.93 -21.77 5.99
N LEU A 250 -7.95 -22.67 6.13
CA LEU A 250 -8.17 -24.01 6.71
C LEU A 250 -8.68 -23.93 8.15
N ASN A 251 -8.16 -23.00 8.95
CA ASN A 251 -8.68 -22.78 10.30
C ASN A 251 -10.15 -22.34 10.28
N TYR A 252 -10.48 -21.37 9.43
CA TYR A 252 -11.86 -20.92 9.25
C TYR A 252 -12.80 -22.05 8.79
N GLU A 253 -12.35 -22.91 7.89
CA GLU A 253 -13.11 -24.06 7.41
C GLU A 253 -13.30 -25.12 8.52
N GLN A 254 -12.25 -25.39 9.30
CA GLN A 254 -12.33 -26.31 10.45
C GLN A 254 -13.31 -25.83 11.52
N ASP A 255 -13.33 -24.55 11.82
CA ASP A 255 -14.28 -23.94 12.76
C ASP A 255 -15.74 -24.15 12.31
N LYS A 256 -15.97 -24.30 11.02
CA LYS A 256 -17.27 -24.61 10.40
C LYS A 256 -17.49 -26.12 10.17
N GLY A 257 -16.60 -26.97 10.64
CA GLY A 257 -16.68 -28.43 10.49
C GLY A 257 -16.33 -28.94 9.09
N ARG A 258 -15.80 -28.09 8.19
CA ARG A 258 -15.39 -28.46 6.84
C ARG A 258 -13.94 -28.90 6.82
N LYS A 259 -13.62 -29.98 6.10
CA LYS A 259 -12.27 -30.56 6.04
C LYS A 259 -11.72 -30.56 4.62
N HIS A 260 -10.45 -30.23 4.50
CA HIS A 260 -9.73 -30.12 3.22
C HIS A 260 -8.41 -30.91 3.23
N PRO A 261 -8.44 -32.26 3.35
CA PRO A 261 -7.23 -33.07 3.58
C PRO A 261 -6.18 -32.94 2.47
N LYS A 262 -6.59 -32.66 1.23
CA LYS A 262 -5.65 -32.42 0.13
C LYS A 262 -4.87 -31.15 0.32
N TRP A 263 -5.50 -30.07 0.77
CA TRP A 263 -4.85 -28.82 1.09
C TRP A 263 -3.95 -28.93 2.31
N GLU A 264 -4.40 -29.61 3.36
CA GLU A 264 -3.60 -29.88 4.56
C GLU A 264 -2.31 -30.64 4.20
N ALA A 265 -2.38 -31.64 3.34
CA ALA A 265 -1.23 -32.40 2.87
C ALA A 265 -0.27 -31.52 2.06
N LYS A 266 -0.79 -30.72 1.13
CA LYS A 266 0.05 -29.83 0.29
C LYS A 266 0.76 -28.77 1.10
N ILE A 267 0.08 -28.14 2.06
CA ILE A 267 0.70 -27.11 2.92
C ILE A 267 1.74 -27.72 3.86
N ARG A 268 1.49 -28.92 4.38
CA ARG A 268 2.48 -29.63 5.18
C ARG A 268 3.75 -29.91 4.38
N GLN A 269 3.62 -30.42 3.15
CA GLN A 269 4.74 -30.60 2.24
C GLN A 269 5.50 -29.29 2.02
N LEU A 270 4.80 -28.21 1.64
CA LEU A 270 5.42 -26.91 1.43
C LEU A 270 6.19 -26.41 2.65
N MET A 271 5.64 -26.57 3.85
CA MET A 271 6.31 -26.14 5.08
C MET A 271 7.57 -26.96 5.40
N GLU A 272 7.63 -28.21 5.01
CA GLU A 272 8.86 -29.02 5.13
C GLU A 272 9.93 -28.57 4.13
N GLU A 273 9.54 -28.17 2.91
CA GLU A 273 10.47 -27.69 1.87
C GLU A 273 11.02 -26.26 2.15
N ILE A 274 10.30 -25.43 2.89
CA ILE A 274 10.73 -24.07 3.25
C ILE A 274 11.70 -24.05 4.43
N LYS A 275 11.77 -25.10 5.26
CA LYS A 275 12.71 -25.18 6.37
C LYS A 275 14.17 -25.14 5.92
#